data_e6a2427768d651225c9b3d2d6c7179fb
#
_entry.id   e6a2427768d651225c9b3d2d6c7179fb
#
_cell.length_a   1.000
_cell.length_b   1.000
_cell.length_c   1.000
_cell.angle_alpha   90.00
_cell.angle_beta   90.00
_cell.angle_gamma   90.00
#
_symmetry.space_group_name_H-M   'P 1'
#
loop_
_entity.id
_entity.type
_entity.pdbx_description
1 polymer ?
#
loop_
_entity_poly.entity_id
_entity_poly.type
_entity_poly.pdbx_seq_one_letter_code
_entity_poly.pdbx_strand_id
1 'polypeptide(L)'
;MSRQKDPTTLILLLAALQVLCSTYLLYIPNFYAINSFLFLLSGIGIAICLLQIPAIQVHQSEIIRSQLFFKLLIIVLLMPVSYQLARHIMDQNPLRIENADMLPIMKTMGKRFWNGQWKQVYHPIPEIWNGVQPIYLPAMWMPFSLSLILHFDIRWITVCGIWLSVILCVLPPWRKSWKNILLVAALITLLTWLHTDEDNNVIRLTEEGVVFFYYSALTVAIILFNPWLLGISVALCLLSRYAFVGWIPFAVLFLLATRQHVFLLKTTGAAFLVILLILILPFGIDPLLYHLHLQQDYMSQAVRVWREDPEFYYQSLGMAKFFGPSHIKLLHGVLTAGTFLIPMVFFMFVRKKFLFRSNMLLAGLQLSLTFFYNFLDITYLYLFYTPVFVSLIIAGWSVYGRQMKPLASINTSQ
;
A
#
# COMPACT_ATOMS: atom_id res chain seq x y z
N MET A 1 20.97 -29.99 18.28
CA MET A 1 20.37 -28.64 18.32
C MET A 1 19.86 -28.28 16.94
N SER A 2 18.57 -28.40 16.68
CA SER A 2 17.97 -27.94 15.41
C SER A 2 18.14 -26.42 15.35
N ARG A 3 18.85 -25.91 14.33
CA ARG A 3 18.88 -24.47 14.03
C ARG A 3 17.43 -24.01 13.77
N GLN A 4 16.81 -23.49 14.79
CA GLN A 4 15.48 -22.86 14.63
C GLN A 4 15.63 -21.80 13.55
N LYS A 5 15.00 -22.03 12.40
CA LYS A 5 15.04 -21.10 11.26
C LYS A 5 14.61 -19.72 11.75
N ASP A 6 15.41 -18.72 11.48
CA ASP A 6 15.15 -17.34 11.89
C ASP A 6 13.98 -16.76 11.07
N PRO A 7 12.78 -16.57 11.65
CA PRO A 7 11.61 -16.12 10.90
C PRO A 7 11.77 -14.69 10.35
N THR A 8 12.63 -13.84 10.94
CA THR A 8 12.88 -12.49 10.40
C THR A 8 13.68 -12.56 9.10
N THR A 9 14.59 -13.52 8.98
CA THR A 9 15.30 -13.79 7.73
C THR A 9 14.33 -14.24 6.63
N LEU A 10 13.38 -15.10 6.98
CA LEU A 10 12.39 -15.59 6.03
C LEU A 10 11.46 -14.44 5.58
N ILE A 11 11.01 -13.57 6.49
CA ILE A 11 10.22 -12.36 6.12
C ILE A 11 10.98 -11.52 5.09
N LEU A 12 12.28 -11.28 5.33
CA LEU A 12 13.09 -10.46 4.44
C LEU A 12 13.27 -11.11 3.05
N LEU A 13 13.52 -12.43 3.01
CA LEU A 13 13.63 -13.17 1.75
C LEU A 13 12.32 -13.18 0.97
N LEU A 14 11.18 -13.33 1.65
CA LEU A 14 9.85 -13.30 1.03
C LEU A 14 9.51 -11.90 0.51
N ALA A 15 9.87 -10.83 1.24
CA ALA A 15 9.70 -9.46 0.77
C ALA A 15 10.60 -9.18 -0.46
N ALA A 16 11.87 -9.63 -0.44
CA ALA A 16 12.75 -9.54 -1.60
C ALA A 16 12.21 -10.34 -2.80
N LEU A 17 11.61 -11.51 -2.55
CA LEU A 17 10.94 -12.30 -3.60
C LEU A 17 9.76 -11.52 -4.20
N GLN A 18 8.94 -10.82 -3.40
CA GLN A 18 7.87 -9.95 -3.92
C GLN A 18 8.41 -8.83 -4.80
N VAL A 19 9.54 -8.22 -4.43
CA VAL A 19 10.20 -7.24 -5.28
C VAL A 19 10.60 -7.89 -6.61
N LEU A 20 11.24 -9.05 -6.60
CA LEU A 20 11.63 -9.75 -7.83
C LEU A 20 10.42 -10.14 -8.68
N CYS A 21 9.34 -10.63 -8.06
CA CYS A 21 8.10 -10.97 -8.75
C CYS A 21 7.46 -9.77 -9.44
N SER A 22 7.51 -8.58 -8.80
CA SER A 22 6.91 -7.35 -9.33
C SER A 22 7.85 -6.56 -10.26
N THR A 23 9.06 -7.07 -10.51
CA THR A 23 10.07 -6.44 -11.37
C THR A 23 10.59 -7.44 -12.41
N TYR A 24 11.81 -7.91 -12.26
CA TYR A 24 12.53 -8.71 -13.26
C TYR A 24 11.86 -10.02 -13.64
N LEU A 25 11.16 -10.71 -12.72
CA LEU A 25 10.49 -11.98 -13.04
C LEU A 25 9.27 -11.80 -13.96
N LEU A 26 8.79 -10.57 -14.13
CA LEU A 26 7.70 -10.26 -15.08
C LEU A 26 8.10 -10.48 -16.53
N TYR A 27 9.40 -10.28 -16.85
CA TYR A 27 9.89 -10.40 -18.24
C TYR A 27 10.41 -11.80 -18.58
N ILE A 28 10.29 -12.76 -17.69
CA ILE A 28 10.66 -14.15 -18.00
C ILE A 28 9.52 -14.80 -18.80
N PRO A 29 9.73 -15.16 -20.08
CA PRO A 29 8.70 -15.78 -20.91
C PRO A 29 8.15 -17.05 -20.26
N ASN A 30 6.82 -17.22 -20.34
CA ASN A 30 6.11 -18.39 -19.79
C ASN A 30 6.18 -18.55 -18.27
N PHE A 31 6.71 -17.58 -17.53
CA PHE A 31 6.82 -17.64 -16.06
C PHE A 31 5.65 -16.97 -15.32
N TYR A 32 4.75 -16.29 -16.03
CA TYR A 32 3.69 -15.46 -15.45
C TYR A 32 2.80 -16.19 -14.45
N ALA A 33 2.41 -17.45 -14.74
CA ALA A 33 1.58 -18.24 -13.83
C ALA A 33 2.31 -18.54 -12.51
N ILE A 34 3.55 -19.02 -12.61
CA ILE A 34 4.40 -19.32 -11.45
C ILE A 34 4.66 -18.05 -10.64
N ASN A 35 4.93 -16.93 -11.32
CA ASN A 35 5.19 -15.63 -10.71
C ASN A 35 4.01 -15.16 -9.86
N SER A 36 2.77 -15.28 -10.35
CA SER A 36 1.56 -14.94 -9.59
C SER A 36 1.42 -15.79 -8.31
N PHE A 37 1.69 -17.09 -8.38
CA PHE A 37 1.67 -17.95 -7.20
C PHE A 37 2.81 -17.63 -6.22
N LEU A 38 4.01 -17.34 -6.70
CA LEU A 38 5.13 -16.93 -5.86
C LEU A 38 4.83 -15.62 -5.12
N PHE A 39 4.22 -14.66 -5.81
CA PHE A 39 3.81 -13.39 -5.22
C PHE A 39 2.75 -13.60 -4.13
N LEU A 40 1.68 -14.36 -4.41
CA LEU A 40 0.64 -14.70 -3.44
C LEU A 40 1.20 -15.45 -2.22
N LEU A 41 1.96 -16.52 -2.46
CA LEU A 41 2.52 -17.37 -1.39
C LEU A 41 3.53 -16.60 -0.53
N SER A 42 4.31 -15.68 -1.12
CA SER A 42 5.24 -14.85 -0.35
C SER A 42 4.49 -13.91 0.61
N GLY A 43 3.39 -13.30 0.20
CA GLY A 43 2.56 -12.47 1.07
C GLY A 43 1.93 -13.26 2.22
N ILE A 44 1.38 -14.45 1.93
CA ILE A 44 0.85 -15.36 2.96
C ILE A 44 1.98 -15.82 3.90
N GLY A 45 3.14 -16.14 3.36
CA GLY A 45 4.32 -16.54 4.13
C GLY A 45 4.78 -15.46 5.10
N ILE A 46 4.81 -14.18 4.69
CA ILE A 46 5.12 -13.04 5.57
C ILE A 46 4.11 -12.98 6.72
N ALA A 47 2.81 -13.08 6.43
CA ALA A 47 1.77 -13.05 7.46
C ALA A 47 1.93 -14.17 8.50
N ILE A 48 2.25 -15.39 8.07
CA ILE A 48 2.50 -16.53 8.96
C ILE A 48 3.79 -16.31 9.78
N CYS A 49 4.86 -15.82 9.17
CA CYS A 49 6.12 -15.56 9.86
C CYS A 49 6.00 -14.47 10.93
N LEU A 50 5.16 -13.47 10.72
CA LEU A 50 4.87 -12.40 11.69
C LEU A 50 4.32 -12.97 13.01
N LEU A 51 3.57 -14.06 12.99
CA LEU A 51 3.07 -14.71 14.19
C LEU A 51 4.17 -15.44 14.99
N GLN A 52 5.30 -15.75 14.35
CA GLN A 52 6.40 -16.50 14.97
C GLN A 52 7.45 -15.58 15.61
N ILE A 53 7.46 -14.28 15.28
CA ILE A 53 8.38 -13.32 15.88
C ILE A 53 7.75 -12.66 17.12
N PRO A 54 8.58 -12.24 18.11
CA PRO A 54 8.09 -11.41 19.21
C PRO A 54 7.51 -10.10 18.70
N ALA A 55 6.68 -9.47 19.53
CA ALA A 55 6.13 -8.15 19.18
C ALA A 55 7.26 -7.18 18.82
N ILE A 56 7.09 -6.45 17.72
CA ILE A 56 8.03 -5.42 17.31
C ILE A 56 7.82 -4.24 18.26
N GLN A 57 8.71 -4.11 19.26
CA GLN A 57 8.69 -3.00 20.19
C GLN A 57 9.73 -1.97 19.77
N VAL A 58 9.32 -0.73 19.70
CA VAL A 58 10.20 0.37 19.28
C VAL A 58 10.18 1.47 20.34
N HIS A 59 11.35 1.74 20.93
CA HIS A 59 11.52 2.93 21.74
C HIS A 59 11.72 4.15 20.82
N GLN A 60 10.80 5.10 20.88
CA GLN A 60 10.80 6.30 20.03
C GLN A 60 12.13 7.08 20.12
N SER A 61 12.77 7.08 21.30
CA SER A 61 14.08 7.74 21.51
C SER A 61 15.23 7.11 20.74
N GLU A 62 15.15 5.82 20.38
CA GLU A 62 16.21 5.14 19.64
C GLU A 62 16.10 5.36 18.12
N ILE A 63 14.90 5.63 17.60
CA ILE A 63 14.68 5.92 16.18
C ILE A 63 15.51 7.14 15.75
N ILE A 64 15.56 8.16 16.62
CA ILE A 64 16.19 9.44 16.29
C ILE A 64 17.73 9.39 16.41
N ARG A 65 18.27 8.58 17.32
CA ARG A 65 19.72 8.61 17.66
C ARG A 65 20.63 7.76 16.78
N SER A 66 20.14 6.64 16.22
CA SER A 66 21.04 5.69 15.56
C SER A 66 21.17 5.94 14.08
N GLN A 67 22.37 6.36 13.66
CA GLN A 67 22.79 6.42 12.25
C GLN A 67 21.89 7.28 11.33
N LEU A 68 21.12 8.23 11.90
CA LEU A 68 20.28 9.15 11.12
C LEU A 68 21.11 9.87 10.04
N PHE A 69 22.33 10.25 10.37
CA PHE A 69 23.25 10.90 9.42
C PHE A 69 23.53 10.02 8.18
N PHE A 70 23.88 8.74 8.37
CA PHE A 70 24.15 7.84 7.23
C PHE A 70 22.90 7.58 6.37
N LYS A 71 21.74 7.48 7.00
CA LYS A 71 20.47 7.29 6.28
C LYS A 71 20.11 8.52 5.46
N LEU A 72 20.22 9.69 6.07
CA LEU A 72 20.01 10.97 5.38
C LEU A 72 21.02 11.14 4.24
N LEU A 73 22.28 10.77 4.45
CA LEU A 73 23.30 10.82 3.40
C LEU A 73 22.94 9.93 2.22
N ILE A 74 22.51 8.68 2.46
CA ILE A 74 22.07 7.78 1.39
C ILE A 74 20.86 8.36 0.64
N ILE A 75 19.87 8.88 1.37
CA ILE A 75 18.70 9.53 0.78
C ILE A 75 19.12 10.73 -0.06
N VAL A 76 19.97 11.61 0.48
CA VAL A 76 20.45 12.80 -0.21
C VAL A 76 21.26 12.45 -1.46
N LEU A 77 22.03 11.37 -1.45
CA LEU A 77 22.79 10.91 -2.61
C LEU A 77 21.90 10.26 -3.70
N LEU A 78 20.84 9.57 -3.30
CA LEU A 78 19.93 8.90 -4.25
C LEU A 78 18.87 9.84 -4.82
N MET A 79 18.46 10.89 -4.08
CA MET A 79 17.46 11.85 -4.55
C MET A 79 17.80 12.54 -5.87
N PRO A 80 19.04 13.06 -6.10
CA PRO A 80 19.39 13.66 -7.39
C PRO A 80 19.30 12.68 -8.56
N VAL A 81 19.69 11.43 -8.36
CA VAL A 81 19.60 10.38 -9.38
C VAL A 81 18.13 10.09 -9.69
N SER A 82 17.32 9.88 -8.65
CA SER A 82 15.86 9.71 -8.80
C SER A 82 15.21 10.90 -9.50
N TYR A 83 15.62 12.13 -9.15
CA TYR A 83 15.12 13.34 -9.79
C TYR A 83 15.41 13.34 -11.30
N GLN A 84 16.65 13.06 -11.69
CA GLN A 84 17.04 13.06 -13.12
C GLN A 84 16.28 11.98 -13.92
N LEU A 85 16.19 10.77 -13.35
CA LEU A 85 15.47 9.66 -14.00
C LEU A 85 13.97 9.95 -14.10
N ALA A 86 13.33 10.40 -13.03
CA ALA A 86 11.91 10.75 -13.06
C ALA A 86 11.62 11.89 -14.03
N ARG A 87 12.48 12.94 -14.04
CA ARG A 87 12.37 14.03 -14.99
C ARG A 87 12.48 13.54 -16.43
N HIS A 88 13.44 12.65 -16.72
CA HIS A 88 13.59 12.05 -18.04
C HIS A 88 12.30 11.33 -18.50
N ILE A 89 11.70 10.52 -17.64
CA ILE A 89 10.41 9.86 -17.91
C ILE A 89 9.33 10.91 -18.19
N MET A 90 9.26 11.97 -17.39
CA MET A 90 8.24 13.02 -17.53
C MET A 90 8.40 13.81 -18.84
N ASP A 91 9.63 14.14 -19.21
CA ASP A 91 9.94 14.89 -20.43
C ASP A 91 9.62 14.09 -21.71
N GLN A 92 9.86 12.77 -21.68
CA GLN A 92 9.54 11.88 -22.79
C GLN A 92 8.06 11.54 -22.91
N ASN A 93 7.31 11.62 -21.81
CA ASN A 93 5.91 11.22 -21.75
C ASN A 93 5.03 12.42 -21.33
N PRO A 94 4.65 13.31 -22.24
CA PRO A 94 3.74 14.40 -21.92
C PRO A 94 2.39 13.86 -21.43
N LEU A 95 1.81 14.54 -20.41
CA LEU A 95 0.50 14.17 -19.89
C LEU A 95 -0.57 14.44 -20.95
N ARG A 96 -1.08 13.38 -21.56
CA ARG A 96 -2.16 13.38 -22.53
C ARG A 96 -3.28 12.48 -22.05
N ILE A 97 -4.53 12.89 -22.32
CA ILE A 97 -5.73 12.12 -21.92
C ILE A 97 -5.75 10.75 -22.60
N GLU A 98 -5.22 10.66 -23.83
CA GLU A 98 -5.15 9.45 -24.63
C GLU A 98 -4.25 8.36 -23.98
N ASN A 99 -3.26 8.79 -23.20
CA ASN A 99 -2.35 7.86 -22.52
C ASN A 99 -2.91 7.38 -21.17
N ALA A 100 -3.52 8.30 -20.40
CA ALA A 100 -4.21 8.01 -19.16
C ALA A 100 -5.01 9.22 -18.70
N ASP A 101 -6.17 8.99 -18.17
CA ASP A 101 -7.10 10.01 -17.71
C ASP A 101 -6.95 10.38 -16.22
N MET A 102 -6.31 9.52 -15.42
CA MET A 102 -6.22 9.65 -13.97
C MET A 102 -5.68 11.01 -13.51
N LEU A 103 -4.47 11.37 -13.92
CA LEU A 103 -3.84 12.64 -13.53
C LEU A 103 -4.52 13.88 -14.16
N PRO A 104 -4.97 13.87 -15.42
CA PRO A 104 -5.81 14.94 -15.98
C PRO A 104 -7.11 15.16 -15.20
N ILE A 105 -7.82 14.10 -14.79
CA ILE A 105 -9.02 14.20 -13.95
C ILE A 105 -8.67 14.88 -12.62
N MET A 106 -7.65 14.41 -11.91
CA MET A 106 -7.21 14.97 -10.62
C MET A 106 -6.79 16.44 -10.75
N LYS A 107 -6.10 16.77 -11.83
CA LYS A 107 -5.74 18.17 -12.14
C LYS A 107 -6.96 19.05 -12.30
N THR A 108 -8.01 18.57 -12.97
CA THR A 108 -9.27 19.30 -13.14
C THR A 108 -10.02 19.44 -11.82
N MET A 109 -10.11 18.37 -11.02
CA MET A 109 -10.68 18.42 -9.67
C MET A 109 -9.96 19.44 -8.78
N GLY A 110 -8.62 19.41 -8.79
CA GLY A 110 -7.80 20.39 -8.06
C GLY A 110 -8.04 21.83 -8.51
N LYS A 111 -8.13 22.09 -9.83
CA LYS A 111 -8.46 23.44 -10.37
C LYS A 111 -9.83 23.94 -9.88
N ARG A 112 -10.87 23.09 -9.95
CA ARG A 112 -12.21 23.41 -9.45
C ARG A 112 -12.18 23.74 -7.97
N PHE A 113 -11.46 22.94 -7.18
CA PHE A 113 -11.31 23.14 -5.74
C PHE A 113 -10.67 24.49 -5.40
N TRP A 114 -9.51 24.82 -5.98
CA TRP A 114 -8.79 26.06 -5.71
C TRP A 114 -9.51 27.31 -6.25
N ASN A 115 -10.35 27.17 -7.29
CA ASN A 115 -11.19 28.22 -7.81
C ASN A 115 -12.48 28.45 -6.97
N GLY A 116 -12.62 27.78 -5.82
CA GLY A 116 -13.79 27.89 -4.96
C GLY A 116 -15.05 27.17 -5.48
N GLN A 117 -14.90 26.37 -6.54
CA GLN A 117 -15.99 25.63 -7.18
C GLN A 117 -16.21 24.27 -6.50
N TRP A 118 -16.26 24.22 -5.18
CA TRP A 118 -16.27 22.98 -4.39
C TRP A 118 -17.42 22.04 -4.75
N LYS A 119 -18.61 22.58 -5.03
CA LYS A 119 -19.77 21.79 -5.47
C LYS A 119 -19.56 21.11 -6.83
N GLN A 120 -18.67 21.66 -7.66
CA GLN A 120 -18.43 21.17 -9.02
C GLN A 120 -17.24 20.18 -9.09
N VAL A 121 -16.50 19.98 -7.99
CA VAL A 121 -15.30 19.11 -7.99
C VAL A 121 -15.62 17.72 -8.55
N TYR A 122 -16.77 17.18 -8.20
CA TYR A 122 -17.22 15.85 -8.62
C TYR A 122 -18.22 15.86 -9.80
N HIS A 123 -18.46 17.02 -10.46
CA HIS A 123 -19.27 17.04 -11.65
C HIS A 123 -18.51 16.48 -12.84
N PRO A 124 -19.21 15.94 -13.85
CA PRO A 124 -18.61 15.44 -15.09
C PRO A 124 -17.62 16.43 -15.70
N ILE A 125 -16.58 15.92 -16.33
CA ILE A 125 -15.52 16.68 -17.01
C ILE A 125 -15.73 16.51 -18.51
N PRO A 126 -16.36 17.49 -19.21
CA PRO A 126 -16.73 17.32 -20.62
C PRO A 126 -15.54 17.05 -21.54
N GLU A 127 -14.38 17.62 -21.20
CA GLU A 127 -13.15 17.55 -22.00
C GLU A 127 -12.47 16.17 -21.93
N ILE A 128 -12.91 15.30 -21.02
CA ILE A 128 -12.33 13.96 -20.84
C ILE A 128 -13.38 12.90 -21.17
N TRP A 129 -13.12 12.08 -22.19
CA TRP A 129 -13.95 10.94 -22.58
C TRP A 129 -15.46 11.26 -22.69
N ASN A 130 -15.81 12.42 -23.29
CA ASN A 130 -17.18 12.89 -23.46
C ASN A 130 -17.96 13.07 -22.15
N GLY A 131 -17.30 13.43 -21.07
CA GLY A 131 -17.96 13.76 -19.82
C GLY A 131 -17.74 12.73 -18.71
N VAL A 132 -16.50 12.29 -18.50
CA VAL A 132 -16.17 11.38 -17.39
C VAL A 132 -16.50 12.01 -16.05
N GLN A 133 -17.19 11.28 -15.20
CA GLN A 133 -17.43 11.69 -13.82
C GLN A 133 -16.25 11.27 -12.94
N PRO A 134 -15.65 12.22 -12.17
CA PRO A 134 -14.56 11.90 -11.25
C PRO A 134 -14.98 10.91 -10.18
N ILE A 135 -14.14 9.89 -9.98
CA ILE A 135 -14.38 8.81 -9.01
C ILE A 135 -13.41 8.84 -7.83
N TYR A 136 -12.39 9.69 -7.90
CA TYR A 136 -11.30 9.72 -6.93
C TYR A 136 -11.71 10.39 -5.64
N LEU A 137 -11.59 9.69 -4.51
CA LEU A 137 -11.86 10.24 -3.18
C LEU A 137 -10.80 11.28 -2.76
N PRO A 138 -11.10 12.18 -1.82
CA PRO A 138 -10.28 13.36 -1.55
C PRO A 138 -8.82 13.07 -1.21
N ALA A 139 -8.51 12.03 -0.42
CA ALA A 139 -7.14 11.73 -0.08
C ALA A 139 -6.30 11.28 -1.28
N MET A 140 -6.94 10.84 -2.37
CA MET A 140 -6.24 10.48 -3.58
C MET A 140 -5.86 11.69 -4.42
N TRP A 141 -6.78 12.64 -4.66
CA TRP A 141 -6.53 13.75 -5.56
C TRP A 141 -6.05 15.05 -4.89
N MET A 142 -6.42 15.32 -3.61
CA MET A 142 -6.04 16.58 -2.94
C MET A 142 -4.53 16.83 -2.86
N PRO A 143 -3.66 15.84 -2.57
CA PRO A 143 -2.22 16.06 -2.62
C PRO A 143 -1.74 16.59 -3.97
N PHE A 144 -2.32 16.08 -5.06
CA PHE A 144 -1.95 16.47 -6.43
C PHE A 144 -2.34 17.91 -6.76
N SER A 145 -3.35 18.47 -6.07
CA SER A 145 -3.76 19.85 -6.24
C SER A 145 -2.67 20.87 -5.82
N LEU A 146 -1.70 20.45 -4.97
CA LEU A 146 -0.56 21.29 -4.60
C LEU A 146 0.31 21.67 -5.80
N SER A 147 0.37 20.81 -6.82
CA SER A 147 1.12 21.10 -8.05
C SER A 147 0.59 22.34 -8.79
N LEU A 148 -0.69 22.64 -8.64
CA LEU A 148 -1.33 23.80 -9.27
C LEU A 148 -0.91 25.12 -8.58
N ILE A 149 -0.73 25.10 -7.25
CA ILE A 149 -0.32 26.27 -6.48
C ILE A 149 1.17 26.54 -6.66
N LEU A 150 1.98 25.45 -6.61
CA LEU A 150 3.42 25.52 -6.64
C LEU A 150 4.01 25.44 -8.06
N HIS A 151 3.15 25.36 -9.09
CA HIS A 151 3.50 25.37 -10.52
C HIS A 151 4.57 24.37 -10.93
N PHE A 152 4.44 23.10 -10.48
CA PHE A 152 5.32 22.00 -10.91
C PHE A 152 4.53 20.85 -11.57
N ASP A 153 5.23 19.91 -12.21
CA ASP A 153 4.57 18.74 -12.82
C ASP A 153 3.90 17.89 -11.74
N ILE A 154 2.61 17.61 -11.92
CA ILE A 154 1.76 16.87 -10.98
C ILE A 154 2.34 15.51 -10.56
N ARG A 155 3.13 14.87 -11.44
CA ARG A 155 3.75 13.56 -11.20
C ARG A 155 4.81 13.58 -10.10
N TRP A 156 5.36 14.75 -9.75
CA TRP A 156 6.27 14.88 -8.61
C TRP A 156 5.62 14.48 -7.28
N ILE A 157 4.29 14.58 -7.17
CA ILE A 157 3.57 14.10 -5.98
C ILE A 157 3.68 12.58 -5.86
N THR A 158 3.55 11.83 -6.98
CA THR A 158 3.79 10.38 -7.01
C THR A 158 5.22 10.04 -6.59
N VAL A 159 6.21 10.74 -7.13
CA VAL A 159 7.64 10.54 -6.76
C VAL A 159 7.86 10.84 -5.28
N CYS A 160 7.29 11.92 -4.74
CA CYS A 160 7.33 12.23 -3.31
C CYS A 160 6.73 11.11 -2.45
N GLY A 161 5.59 10.55 -2.85
CA GLY A 161 4.95 9.43 -2.15
C GLY A 161 5.83 8.18 -2.13
N ILE A 162 6.50 7.84 -3.25
CA ILE A 162 7.49 6.77 -3.32
C ILE A 162 8.62 7.01 -2.32
N TRP A 163 9.22 8.22 -2.32
CA TRP A 163 10.31 8.56 -1.40
C TRP A 163 9.91 8.55 0.06
N LEU A 164 8.71 9.04 0.40
CA LEU A 164 8.19 8.96 1.77
C LEU A 164 8.03 7.49 2.21
N SER A 165 7.59 6.60 1.32
CA SER A 165 7.50 5.17 1.61
C SER A 165 8.87 4.55 1.84
N VAL A 166 9.88 4.89 1.03
CA VAL A 166 11.28 4.45 1.22
C VAL A 166 11.84 4.95 2.54
N ILE A 167 11.60 6.21 2.90
CA ILE A 167 12.02 6.76 4.19
C ILE A 167 11.44 5.94 5.34
N LEU A 168 10.15 5.59 5.29
CA LEU A 168 9.50 4.75 6.30
C LEU A 168 10.10 3.33 6.37
N CYS A 169 10.55 2.77 5.24
CA CYS A 169 11.25 1.47 5.21
C CYS A 169 12.61 1.52 5.93
N VAL A 170 13.36 2.62 5.80
CA VAL A 170 14.72 2.76 6.35
C VAL A 170 14.76 3.46 7.71
N LEU A 171 13.61 3.93 8.20
CA LEU A 171 13.49 4.63 9.48
C LEU A 171 14.00 3.81 10.69
N PRO A 172 13.75 2.46 10.78
CA PRO A 172 14.25 1.66 11.90
C PRO A 172 15.76 1.79 12.07
N PRO A 173 16.30 1.78 13.33
CA PRO A 173 17.72 1.83 13.56
C PRO A 173 18.44 0.65 12.89
N TRP A 174 19.51 0.94 12.15
CA TRP A 174 20.31 -0.09 11.51
C TRP A 174 21.43 -0.55 12.43
N ARG A 175 21.61 -1.87 12.54
CA ARG A 175 22.81 -2.47 13.09
C ARG A 175 23.59 -3.14 11.97
N LYS A 176 24.92 -3.27 12.10
CA LYS A 176 25.75 -3.98 11.12
C LYS A 176 25.25 -5.43 10.97
N SER A 177 24.53 -5.70 9.89
CA SER A 177 23.95 -7.01 9.58
C SER A 177 23.75 -7.14 8.08
N TRP A 178 24.04 -8.34 7.54
CA TRP A 178 23.79 -8.68 6.14
C TRP A 178 22.31 -8.51 5.74
N LYS A 179 21.39 -8.60 6.71
CA LYS A 179 19.96 -8.38 6.50
C LYS A 179 19.62 -6.97 6.06
N ASN A 180 20.34 -5.98 6.60
CA ASN A 180 20.17 -4.59 6.16
C ASN A 180 20.68 -4.39 4.73
N ILE A 181 21.77 -5.08 4.36
CA ILE A 181 22.30 -5.05 2.98
C ILE A 181 21.25 -5.62 2.02
N LEU A 182 20.61 -6.74 2.36
CA LEU A 182 19.57 -7.34 1.52
C LEU A 182 18.33 -6.44 1.41
N LEU A 183 17.92 -5.80 2.52
CA LEU A 183 16.81 -4.83 2.50
C LEU A 183 17.12 -3.65 1.59
N VAL A 184 18.33 -3.08 1.70
CA VAL A 184 18.78 -1.97 0.86
C VAL A 184 18.86 -2.40 -0.60
N ALA A 185 19.39 -3.59 -0.87
CA ALA A 185 19.44 -4.13 -2.23
C ALA A 185 18.04 -4.28 -2.83
N ALA A 186 17.08 -4.82 -2.07
CA ALA A 186 15.69 -4.93 -2.51
C ALA A 186 15.06 -3.54 -2.79
N LEU A 187 15.30 -2.55 -1.92
CA LEU A 187 14.82 -1.18 -2.12
C LEU A 187 15.46 -0.52 -3.35
N ILE A 188 16.77 -0.67 -3.54
CA ILE A 188 17.48 -0.14 -4.72
C ILE A 188 16.93 -0.80 -5.99
N THR A 189 16.76 -2.12 -5.99
CA THR A 189 16.15 -2.88 -7.08
C THR A 189 14.79 -2.32 -7.45
N LEU A 190 13.91 -2.13 -6.46
CA LEU A 190 12.57 -1.59 -6.66
C LEU A 190 12.62 -0.15 -7.18
N LEU A 191 13.43 0.72 -6.56
CA LEU A 191 13.57 2.12 -6.99
C LEU A 191 14.12 2.23 -8.41
N THR A 192 15.17 1.46 -8.74
CA THR A 192 15.73 1.43 -10.10
C THR A 192 14.64 1.05 -11.09
N TRP A 193 13.91 -0.03 -10.80
CA TRP A 193 12.82 -0.48 -11.64
C TRP A 193 11.75 0.61 -11.85
N LEU A 194 11.23 1.21 -10.76
CA LEU A 194 10.21 2.26 -10.85
C LEU A 194 10.66 3.49 -11.65
N HIS A 195 11.98 3.73 -11.77
CA HIS A 195 12.54 4.88 -12.47
C HIS A 195 13.12 4.56 -13.86
N THR A 196 13.21 3.29 -14.26
CA THR A 196 13.84 2.92 -15.53
C THR A 196 12.94 2.07 -16.41
N ASP A 197 11.96 1.39 -15.84
CA ASP A 197 11.03 0.58 -16.62
C ASP A 197 9.89 1.44 -17.17
N GLU A 198 9.84 1.57 -18.47
CA GLU A 198 8.86 2.40 -19.18
C GLU A 198 7.45 1.81 -19.11
N ASP A 199 7.34 0.49 -18.97
CA ASP A 199 6.06 -0.22 -18.97
C ASP A 199 5.34 -0.22 -17.62
N ASN A 200 6.03 0.10 -16.51
CA ASN A 200 5.41 0.07 -15.17
C ASN A 200 4.38 1.17 -14.92
N ASN A 201 4.43 2.25 -15.65
CA ASN A 201 3.50 3.39 -15.64
C ASN A 201 3.36 4.16 -14.31
N VAL A 202 4.02 3.76 -13.21
CA VAL A 202 3.84 4.38 -11.88
C VAL A 202 4.13 5.88 -11.92
N ILE A 203 5.35 6.27 -12.32
CA ILE A 203 5.75 7.69 -12.39
C ILE A 203 5.13 8.37 -13.61
N ARG A 204 4.98 7.64 -14.70
CA ARG A 204 4.50 8.17 -15.97
C ARG A 204 3.04 8.61 -15.92
N LEU A 205 2.16 7.79 -15.33
CA LEU A 205 0.71 7.92 -15.53
C LEU A 205 -0.13 7.91 -14.25
N THR A 206 0.42 7.48 -13.06
CA THR A 206 -0.44 7.13 -11.94
C THR A 206 -0.24 8.00 -10.68
N GLU A 207 -1.21 7.92 -9.80
CA GLU A 207 -1.23 8.52 -8.47
C GLU A 207 -0.71 7.57 -7.37
N GLU A 208 -0.33 6.35 -7.72
CA GLU A 208 -0.09 5.26 -6.77
C GLU A 208 1.01 5.55 -5.73
N GLY A 209 1.97 6.43 -6.03
CA GLY A 209 2.98 6.80 -5.04
C GLY A 209 2.37 7.35 -3.75
N VAL A 210 1.26 8.08 -3.83
CA VAL A 210 0.54 8.59 -2.65
C VAL A 210 -0.11 7.43 -1.88
N VAL A 211 -0.66 6.46 -2.58
CA VAL A 211 -1.25 5.25 -1.99
C VAL A 211 -0.17 4.42 -1.29
N PHE A 212 1.00 4.24 -1.91
CA PHE A 212 2.15 3.56 -1.27
C PHE A 212 2.49 4.21 0.06
N PHE A 213 2.55 5.55 0.11
CA PHE A 213 2.83 6.28 1.35
C PHE A 213 1.75 6.06 2.41
N TYR A 214 0.47 6.09 2.07
CA TYR A 214 -0.61 5.91 3.05
C TYR A 214 -0.60 4.51 3.65
N TYR A 215 -0.41 3.47 2.85
CA TYR A 215 -0.29 2.09 3.34
C TYR A 215 0.99 1.85 4.11
N SER A 216 2.07 2.52 3.73
CA SER A 216 3.33 2.55 4.47
C SER A 216 3.15 3.18 5.85
N ALA A 217 2.47 4.32 5.92
CA ALA A 217 2.16 5.02 7.17
C ALA A 217 1.21 4.18 8.05
N LEU A 218 0.19 3.53 7.47
CA LEU A 218 -0.70 2.61 8.17
C LEU A 218 0.10 1.46 8.82
N THR A 219 1.03 0.87 8.08
CA THR A 219 1.89 -0.22 8.58
C THR A 219 2.75 0.24 9.74
N VAL A 220 3.39 1.40 9.62
CA VAL A 220 4.20 2.00 10.70
C VAL A 220 3.34 2.37 11.90
N ALA A 221 2.14 2.92 11.69
CA ALA A 221 1.21 3.25 12.78
C ALA A 221 0.79 2.02 13.60
N ILE A 222 0.59 0.87 12.95
CA ILE A 222 0.35 -0.42 13.64
C ILE A 222 1.59 -0.84 14.44
N ILE A 223 2.78 -0.73 13.87
CA ILE A 223 4.05 -1.10 14.55
C ILE A 223 4.28 -0.24 15.79
N LEU A 224 4.09 1.07 15.66
CA LEU A 224 4.24 2.02 16.77
C LEU A 224 3.10 1.92 17.78
N PHE A 225 2.05 1.19 17.48
CA PHE A 225 0.83 1.07 18.28
C PHE A 225 0.30 2.43 18.75
N ASN A 226 0.26 3.40 17.81
CA ASN A 226 -0.19 4.76 18.08
C ASN A 226 -1.61 4.97 17.54
N PRO A 227 -2.64 5.21 18.40
CA PRO A 227 -4.02 5.28 17.96
C PRO A 227 -4.32 6.48 17.05
N TRP A 228 -3.65 7.61 17.25
CA TRP A 228 -3.85 8.81 16.43
C TRP A 228 -3.30 8.62 15.02
N LEU A 229 -2.06 8.14 14.91
CA LEU A 229 -1.46 7.84 13.61
C LEU A 229 -2.24 6.75 12.89
N LEU A 230 -2.70 5.73 13.64
CA LEU A 230 -3.50 4.66 13.07
C LEU A 230 -4.82 5.18 12.50
N GLY A 231 -5.55 6.01 13.26
CA GLY A 231 -6.81 6.59 12.81
C GLY A 231 -6.64 7.49 11.58
N ILE A 232 -5.63 8.36 11.58
CA ILE A 232 -5.31 9.20 10.42
C ILE A 232 -4.98 8.34 9.19
N SER A 233 -4.10 7.35 9.34
CA SER A 233 -3.71 6.46 8.22
C SER A 233 -4.88 5.63 7.70
N VAL A 234 -5.74 5.13 8.58
CA VAL A 234 -6.99 4.42 8.21
C VAL A 234 -7.88 5.32 7.35
N ALA A 235 -8.10 6.57 7.77
CA ALA A 235 -8.92 7.52 7.02
C ALA A 235 -8.31 7.84 5.64
N LEU A 236 -6.99 8.09 5.57
CA LEU A 236 -6.31 8.35 4.30
C LEU A 236 -6.38 7.16 3.34
N CYS A 237 -6.21 5.93 3.85
CA CYS A 237 -6.38 4.73 3.04
C CYS A 237 -7.84 4.57 2.57
N LEU A 238 -8.85 4.80 3.44
CA LEU A 238 -10.27 4.74 3.05
C LEU A 238 -10.65 5.78 2.00
N LEU A 239 -10.10 7.00 2.13
CA LEU A 239 -10.36 8.10 1.22
C LEU A 239 -9.45 8.10 -0.02
N SER A 240 -8.65 7.04 -0.21
CA SER A 240 -7.85 6.81 -1.42
C SER A 240 -8.16 5.45 -2.05
N ARG A 241 -7.63 4.38 -1.50
CA ARG A 241 -7.84 3.00 -1.94
C ARG A 241 -8.25 2.12 -0.77
N TYR A 242 -9.43 1.57 -0.78
CA TYR A 242 -9.99 0.76 0.31
C TYR A 242 -9.55 -0.72 0.30
N ALA A 243 -8.43 -1.06 -0.32
CA ALA A 243 -7.93 -2.44 -0.41
C ALA A 243 -7.81 -3.18 0.93
N PHE A 244 -7.66 -2.43 2.04
CA PHE A 244 -7.54 -2.98 3.39
C PHE A 244 -8.88 -3.12 4.13
N VAL A 245 -10.02 -2.82 3.48
CA VAL A 245 -11.33 -2.78 4.15
C VAL A 245 -11.66 -4.09 4.88
N GLY A 246 -11.25 -5.22 4.34
CA GLY A 246 -11.40 -6.53 4.98
C GLY A 246 -10.58 -6.72 6.25
N TRP A 247 -9.52 -5.92 6.44
CA TRP A 247 -8.74 -5.89 7.66
C TRP A 247 -9.48 -5.18 8.82
N ILE A 248 -10.38 -4.24 8.54
CA ILE A 248 -11.06 -3.43 9.56
C ILE A 248 -11.82 -4.31 10.58
N PRO A 249 -12.72 -5.24 10.17
CA PRO A 249 -13.40 -6.12 11.10
C PRO A 249 -12.42 -6.95 11.95
N PHE A 250 -11.36 -7.45 11.33
CA PHE A 250 -10.29 -8.17 12.00
C PHE A 250 -9.62 -7.31 13.08
N ALA A 251 -9.24 -6.06 12.76
CA ALA A 251 -8.59 -5.13 13.70
C ALA A 251 -9.51 -4.76 14.86
N VAL A 252 -10.79 -4.49 14.59
CA VAL A 252 -11.79 -4.21 15.62
C VAL A 252 -11.93 -5.39 16.57
N LEU A 253 -12.11 -6.61 16.05
CA LEU A 253 -12.21 -7.80 16.89
C LEU A 253 -10.94 -8.06 17.71
N PHE A 254 -9.77 -7.84 17.15
CA PHE A 254 -8.51 -7.95 17.88
C PHE A 254 -8.45 -6.97 19.04
N LEU A 255 -8.76 -5.70 18.80
CA LEU A 255 -8.73 -4.65 19.82
C LEU A 255 -9.78 -4.89 20.93
N LEU A 256 -10.96 -5.36 20.57
CA LEU A 256 -12.00 -5.74 21.54
C LEU A 256 -11.57 -6.97 22.37
N ALA A 257 -11.05 -8.00 21.72
CA ALA A 257 -10.61 -9.23 22.40
C ALA A 257 -9.41 -8.99 23.33
N THR A 258 -8.56 -8.01 23.02
CA THR A 258 -7.44 -7.58 23.86
C THR A 258 -7.79 -6.47 24.85
N ARG A 259 -9.08 -6.11 24.97
CA ARG A 259 -9.61 -5.05 25.85
C ARG A 259 -9.00 -3.66 25.61
N GLN A 260 -8.59 -3.37 24.38
CA GLN A 260 -8.00 -2.09 23.98
C GLN A 260 -9.08 -1.07 23.56
N HIS A 261 -10.14 -0.90 24.36
CA HIS A 261 -11.30 -0.06 24.02
C HIS A 261 -10.92 1.41 23.84
N VAL A 262 -10.06 1.96 24.72
CA VAL A 262 -9.60 3.35 24.63
C VAL A 262 -8.77 3.58 23.38
N PHE A 263 -7.93 2.61 23.02
CA PHE A 263 -7.16 2.65 21.77
C PHE A 263 -8.10 2.67 20.56
N LEU A 264 -9.07 1.76 20.52
CA LEU A 264 -10.08 1.70 19.45
C LEU A 264 -10.86 3.01 19.33
N LEU A 265 -11.34 3.56 20.47
CA LEU A 265 -12.09 4.82 20.47
C LEU A 265 -11.26 5.98 19.92
N LYS A 266 -10.00 6.13 20.36
CA LYS A 266 -9.09 7.18 19.84
C LYS A 266 -8.81 6.99 18.35
N THR A 267 -8.60 5.75 17.89
CA THR A 267 -8.37 5.44 16.48
C THR A 267 -9.59 5.80 15.63
N THR A 268 -10.78 5.37 16.05
CA THR A 268 -12.03 5.68 15.35
C THR A 268 -12.34 7.18 15.35
N GLY A 269 -12.12 7.87 16.49
CA GLY A 269 -12.31 9.32 16.60
C GLY A 269 -11.36 10.10 15.68
N ALA A 270 -10.09 9.71 15.62
CA ALA A 270 -9.12 10.33 14.70
C ALA A 270 -9.49 10.08 13.23
N ALA A 271 -9.89 8.85 12.90
CA ALA A 271 -10.32 8.52 11.53
C ALA A 271 -11.58 9.31 11.13
N PHE A 272 -12.57 9.35 12.01
CA PHE A 272 -13.79 10.13 11.79
C PHE A 272 -13.50 11.62 11.59
N LEU A 273 -12.64 12.21 12.42
CA LEU A 273 -12.25 13.61 12.30
C LEU A 273 -11.62 13.92 10.93
N VAL A 274 -10.71 13.07 10.45
CA VAL A 274 -10.09 13.23 9.12
C VAL A 274 -11.14 13.12 8.02
N ILE A 275 -12.02 12.11 8.07
CA ILE A 275 -13.11 11.93 7.10
C ILE A 275 -14.06 13.13 7.11
N LEU A 276 -14.42 13.62 8.29
CA LEU A 276 -15.26 14.78 8.45
C LEU A 276 -14.63 16.03 7.79
N LEU A 277 -13.36 16.31 8.08
CA LEU A 277 -12.66 17.50 7.59
C LEU A 277 -12.36 17.45 6.08
N ILE A 278 -12.00 16.28 5.56
CA ILE A 278 -11.49 16.17 4.17
C ILE A 278 -12.63 15.81 3.18
N LEU A 279 -13.63 15.07 3.61
CA LEU A 279 -14.72 14.63 2.73
C LEU A 279 -16.04 15.31 3.07
N ILE A 280 -16.57 15.10 4.30
CA ILE A 280 -17.96 15.42 4.61
C ILE A 280 -18.21 16.94 4.61
N LEU A 281 -17.36 17.71 5.27
CA LEU A 281 -17.53 19.17 5.34
C LEU A 281 -17.37 19.85 3.96
N PRO A 282 -16.35 19.51 3.12
CA PRO A 282 -16.21 20.18 1.82
C PRO A 282 -17.18 19.66 0.75
N PHE A 283 -17.50 18.36 0.73
CA PHE A 283 -18.15 17.72 -0.42
C PHE A 283 -19.42 16.94 -0.09
N GLY A 284 -19.75 16.74 1.20
CA GLY A 284 -20.83 15.85 1.62
C GLY A 284 -20.46 14.38 1.50
N ILE A 285 -21.48 13.50 1.59
CA ILE A 285 -21.31 12.05 1.51
C ILE A 285 -21.47 11.49 0.08
N ASP A 286 -22.03 12.28 -0.84
CA ASP A 286 -22.37 11.84 -2.19
C ASP A 286 -21.20 11.26 -2.99
N PRO A 287 -19.97 11.81 -2.93
CA PRO A 287 -18.83 11.21 -3.61
C PRO A 287 -18.53 9.78 -3.15
N LEU A 288 -18.70 9.50 -1.86
CA LEU A 288 -18.50 8.16 -1.32
C LEU A 288 -19.61 7.20 -1.77
N LEU A 289 -20.86 7.64 -1.74
CA LEU A 289 -22.00 6.84 -2.20
C LEU A 289 -21.89 6.52 -3.69
N TYR A 290 -21.51 7.51 -4.50
CA TYR A 290 -21.26 7.32 -5.92
C TYR A 290 -20.14 6.29 -6.16
N HIS A 291 -19.02 6.42 -5.44
CA HIS A 291 -17.90 5.49 -5.54
C HIS A 291 -18.31 4.06 -5.20
N LEU A 292 -19.19 3.85 -4.22
CA LEU A 292 -19.72 2.53 -3.87
C LEU A 292 -20.65 1.95 -4.96
N HIS A 293 -21.41 2.80 -5.65
CA HIS A 293 -22.28 2.36 -6.76
C HIS A 293 -21.49 1.88 -7.99
N LEU A 294 -20.32 2.46 -8.26
CA LEU A 294 -19.48 2.10 -9.40
C LEU A 294 -18.93 0.65 -9.34
N GLN A 295 -19.00 0.02 -8.18
CA GLN A 295 -18.57 -1.39 -8.05
C GLN A 295 -19.30 -2.33 -9.03
N GLN A 296 -20.55 -2.03 -9.37
CA GLN A 296 -21.33 -2.83 -10.33
C GLN A 296 -20.80 -2.66 -11.76
N ASP A 297 -20.33 -1.46 -12.11
CA ASP A 297 -19.80 -1.18 -13.45
C ASP A 297 -18.38 -1.71 -13.64
N TYR A 298 -17.65 -1.95 -12.54
CA TYR A 298 -16.26 -2.43 -12.59
C TYR A 298 -16.15 -3.82 -13.23
N MET A 299 -17.12 -4.69 -13.01
CA MET A 299 -17.16 -6.02 -13.67
C MET A 299 -17.34 -5.91 -15.18
N SER A 300 -18.19 -5.00 -15.65
CA SER A 300 -18.40 -4.78 -17.08
C SER A 300 -17.15 -4.20 -17.75
N GLN A 301 -16.45 -3.31 -17.06
CA GLN A 301 -15.17 -2.80 -17.49
C GLN A 301 -14.11 -3.89 -17.55
N ALA A 302 -14.02 -4.77 -16.57
CA ALA A 302 -13.11 -5.91 -16.58
C ALA A 302 -13.36 -6.85 -17.77
N VAL A 303 -14.63 -7.14 -18.10
CA VAL A 303 -14.97 -7.92 -19.31
C VAL A 303 -14.54 -7.22 -20.58
N ARG A 304 -14.68 -5.89 -20.65
CA ARG A 304 -14.24 -5.10 -21.81
C ARG A 304 -12.72 -5.17 -21.97
N VAL A 305 -11.95 -4.90 -20.91
CA VAL A 305 -10.47 -4.96 -20.94
C VAL A 305 -10.00 -6.37 -21.35
N TRP A 306 -10.65 -7.44 -20.89
CA TRP A 306 -10.33 -8.80 -21.34
C TRP A 306 -10.51 -9.02 -22.85
N ARG A 307 -11.47 -8.33 -23.48
CA ARG A 307 -11.71 -8.43 -24.92
C ARG A 307 -10.74 -7.59 -25.74
N GLU A 308 -10.42 -6.41 -25.23
CA GLU A 308 -9.58 -5.42 -25.92
C GLU A 308 -8.08 -5.74 -25.79
N ASP A 309 -7.65 -6.17 -24.60
CA ASP A 309 -6.24 -6.46 -24.30
C ASP A 309 -6.10 -7.65 -23.32
N PRO A 310 -6.24 -8.90 -23.80
CA PRO A 310 -6.11 -10.09 -22.97
C PRO A 310 -4.69 -10.29 -22.42
N GLU A 311 -3.65 -9.81 -23.14
CA GLU A 311 -2.26 -9.94 -22.70
C GLU A 311 -1.99 -9.21 -21.40
N PHE A 312 -2.66 -8.10 -21.18
CA PHE A 312 -2.64 -7.32 -19.95
C PHE A 312 -2.88 -8.19 -18.70
N TYR A 313 -3.82 -9.15 -18.77
CA TYR A 313 -4.09 -10.07 -17.68
C TYR A 313 -3.04 -11.16 -17.56
N TYR A 314 -2.60 -11.71 -18.68
CA TYR A 314 -1.60 -12.79 -18.67
C TYR A 314 -0.26 -12.33 -18.13
N GLN A 315 0.17 -11.11 -18.43
CA GLN A 315 1.44 -10.54 -18.00
C GLN A 315 1.42 -9.97 -16.57
N SER A 316 0.25 -9.87 -15.92
CA SER A 316 0.13 -9.32 -14.56
C SER A 316 0.51 -10.33 -13.47
N LEU A 317 0.58 -9.83 -12.21
CA LEU A 317 0.77 -10.66 -11.01
C LEU A 317 -0.53 -11.24 -10.45
N GLY A 318 -1.69 -10.77 -10.92
CA GLY A 318 -2.99 -11.17 -10.41
C GLY A 318 -3.40 -12.59 -10.81
N MET A 319 -4.38 -13.12 -10.08
CA MET A 319 -4.98 -14.44 -10.33
C MET A 319 -6.06 -14.41 -11.42
N ALA A 320 -6.46 -13.23 -11.92
CA ALA A 320 -7.52 -13.08 -12.92
C ALA A 320 -7.28 -13.93 -14.17
N LYS A 321 -6.03 -14.11 -14.59
CA LYS A 321 -5.64 -14.97 -15.74
C LYS A 321 -6.13 -16.42 -15.64
N PHE A 322 -6.32 -16.95 -14.43
CA PHE A 322 -6.80 -18.31 -14.21
C PHE A 322 -8.33 -18.44 -14.27
N PHE A 323 -9.04 -17.31 -14.19
CA PHE A 323 -10.49 -17.27 -14.29
C PHE A 323 -10.97 -17.02 -15.72
N GLY A 324 -10.24 -16.16 -16.45
CA GLY A 324 -10.61 -15.77 -17.81
C GLY A 324 -11.89 -14.91 -17.87
N PRO A 325 -12.27 -14.45 -19.06
CA PRO A 325 -13.39 -13.50 -19.22
C PRO A 325 -14.77 -14.11 -18.85
N SER A 326 -14.93 -15.41 -18.98
CA SER A 326 -16.20 -16.11 -18.67
C SER A 326 -16.48 -16.23 -17.17
N HIS A 327 -15.44 -16.13 -16.31
CA HIS A 327 -15.56 -16.33 -14.87
C HIS A 327 -15.27 -15.07 -14.04
N ILE A 328 -15.35 -13.87 -14.63
CA ILE A 328 -15.14 -12.60 -13.93
C ILE A 328 -16.10 -12.43 -12.74
N LYS A 329 -17.36 -12.86 -12.86
CA LYS A 329 -18.31 -12.83 -11.74
C LYS A 329 -17.84 -13.71 -10.56
N LEU A 330 -17.27 -14.87 -10.86
CA LEU A 330 -16.69 -15.74 -9.84
C LEU A 330 -15.46 -15.10 -9.20
N LEU A 331 -14.57 -14.53 -10.01
CA LEU A 331 -13.40 -13.79 -9.51
C LEU A 331 -13.82 -12.66 -8.57
N HIS A 332 -14.79 -11.84 -8.96
CA HIS A 332 -15.32 -10.76 -8.12
C HIS A 332 -15.97 -11.28 -6.83
N GLY A 333 -16.70 -12.39 -6.90
CA GLY A 333 -17.23 -13.06 -5.71
C GLY A 333 -16.12 -13.57 -4.78
N VAL A 334 -15.06 -14.15 -5.33
CA VAL A 334 -13.87 -14.59 -4.58
C VAL A 334 -13.15 -13.39 -3.97
N LEU A 335 -12.94 -12.30 -4.73
CA LEU A 335 -12.36 -11.06 -4.22
C LEU A 335 -13.16 -10.53 -3.03
N THR A 336 -14.46 -10.32 -3.21
CA THR A 336 -15.31 -9.70 -2.18
C THR A 336 -15.42 -10.59 -0.95
N ALA A 337 -15.81 -11.87 -1.12
CA ALA A 337 -15.95 -12.80 -0.01
C ALA A 337 -14.61 -13.04 0.69
N GLY A 338 -13.54 -13.29 -0.07
CA GLY A 338 -12.23 -13.59 0.48
C GLY A 338 -11.59 -12.40 1.21
N THR A 339 -11.78 -11.18 0.72
CA THR A 339 -11.28 -9.97 1.38
C THR A 339 -11.76 -9.87 2.82
N PHE A 340 -13.01 -10.25 3.10
CA PHE A 340 -13.57 -10.23 4.46
C PHE A 340 -13.38 -11.56 5.20
N LEU A 341 -13.66 -12.70 4.55
CA LEU A 341 -13.65 -14.00 5.22
C LEU A 341 -12.24 -14.46 5.57
N ILE A 342 -11.24 -14.26 4.72
CA ILE A 342 -9.90 -14.77 4.97
C ILE A 342 -9.24 -14.17 6.22
N PRO A 343 -9.23 -12.84 6.44
CA PRO A 343 -8.71 -12.26 7.68
C PRO A 343 -9.52 -12.72 8.91
N MET A 344 -10.84 -12.89 8.78
CA MET A 344 -11.70 -13.33 9.88
C MET A 344 -11.46 -14.79 10.26
N VAL A 345 -11.37 -15.67 9.29
CA VAL A 345 -11.03 -17.09 9.49
C VAL A 345 -9.64 -17.20 10.10
N PHE A 346 -8.67 -16.46 9.59
CA PHE A 346 -7.33 -16.37 10.14
C PHE A 346 -7.37 -15.95 11.62
N PHE A 347 -8.15 -14.90 11.98
CA PHE A 347 -8.33 -14.49 13.37
C PHE A 347 -8.83 -15.63 14.24
N MET A 348 -9.88 -16.35 13.82
CA MET A 348 -10.47 -17.44 14.61
C MET A 348 -9.47 -18.55 14.88
N PHE A 349 -8.64 -18.91 13.88
CA PHE A 349 -7.64 -19.96 14.06
C PHE A 349 -6.45 -19.55 14.94
N VAL A 350 -6.00 -18.30 14.82
CA VAL A 350 -4.77 -17.85 15.49
C VAL A 350 -5.01 -17.22 16.85
N ARG A 351 -6.23 -16.72 17.16
CA ARG A 351 -6.54 -15.97 18.39
C ARG A 351 -6.17 -16.73 19.68
N LYS A 352 -6.44 -18.03 19.74
CA LYS A 352 -6.18 -18.84 20.93
C LYS A 352 -4.69 -18.89 21.31
N LYS A 353 -3.79 -18.83 20.32
CA LYS A 353 -2.34 -18.99 20.51
C LYS A 353 -1.57 -17.68 20.50
N PHE A 354 -2.09 -16.64 19.82
CA PHE A 354 -1.32 -15.43 19.49
C PHE A 354 -2.04 -14.12 19.86
N LEU A 355 -3.19 -14.16 20.55
CA LEU A 355 -4.06 -13.02 20.81
C LEU A 355 -3.33 -11.78 21.40
N PHE A 356 -2.33 -12.01 22.24
CA PHE A 356 -1.62 -10.90 22.90
C PHE A 356 -0.40 -10.38 22.13
N ARG A 357 -0.23 -10.74 20.86
CA ARG A 357 0.88 -10.28 20.04
C ARG A 357 0.44 -9.16 19.11
N SER A 358 1.05 -7.97 19.23
CA SER A 358 0.78 -6.81 18.34
C SER A 358 1.01 -7.11 16.86
N ASN A 359 1.95 -8.04 16.54
CA ASN A 359 2.21 -8.46 15.16
C ASN A 359 0.99 -9.14 14.50
N MET A 360 -0.02 -9.53 15.27
CA MET A 360 -1.25 -10.10 14.72
C MET A 360 -2.01 -9.08 13.84
N LEU A 361 -2.01 -7.80 14.24
CA LEU A 361 -2.59 -6.72 13.40
C LEU A 361 -1.86 -6.59 12.07
N LEU A 362 -0.53 -6.66 12.08
CA LEU A 362 0.29 -6.63 10.87
C LEU A 362 0.06 -7.86 9.99
N ALA A 363 -0.01 -9.05 10.60
CA ALA A 363 -0.28 -10.28 9.88
C ALA A 363 -1.64 -10.26 9.17
N GLY A 364 -2.66 -9.74 9.85
CA GLY A 364 -3.99 -9.55 9.27
C GLY A 364 -4.00 -8.53 8.13
N LEU A 365 -3.28 -7.40 8.28
CA LEU A 365 -3.13 -6.40 7.22
C LEU A 365 -2.44 -6.99 6.00
N GLN A 366 -1.29 -7.65 6.19
CA GLN A 366 -0.52 -8.29 5.12
C GLN A 366 -1.38 -9.31 4.36
N LEU A 367 -2.12 -10.14 5.08
CA LEU A 367 -2.99 -11.16 4.49
C LEU A 367 -4.14 -10.53 3.68
N SER A 368 -4.80 -9.51 4.24
CA SER A 368 -5.88 -8.78 3.58
C SER A 368 -5.41 -8.14 2.28
N LEU A 369 -4.28 -7.42 2.30
CA LEU A 369 -3.72 -6.78 1.11
C LEU A 369 -3.25 -7.80 0.08
N THR A 370 -2.56 -8.86 0.52
CA THR A 370 -2.12 -9.92 -0.37
C THR A 370 -3.30 -10.54 -1.11
N PHE A 371 -4.37 -10.84 -0.39
CA PHE A 371 -5.56 -11.44 -1.00
C PHE A 371 -6.24 -10.44 -1.94
N PHE A 372 -6.52 -9.22 -1.49
CA PHE A 372 -7.19 -8.20 -2.28
C PHE A 372 -6.47 -7.97 -3.63
N TYR A 373 -5.18 -7.65 -3.60
CA TYR A 373 -4.44 -7.32 -4.82
C TYR A 373 -4.28 -8.51 -5.76
N ASN A 374 -4.14 -9.74 -5.23
CA ASN A 374 -4.02 -10.92 -6.11
C ASN A 374 -5.33 -11.30 -6.81
N PHE A 375 -6.51 -10.96 -6.26
CA PHE A 375 -7.80 -11.31 -6.82
C PHE A 375 -8.57 -10.14 -7.43
N LEU A 376 -7.89 -9.03 -7.72
CA LEU A 376 -8.49 -7.88 -8.42
C LEU A 376 -9.10 -8.30 -9.77
N ASP A 377 -10.25 -7.70 -10.09
CA ASP A 377 -10.95 -7.91 -11.36
C ASP A 377 -10.16 -7.36 -12.55
N ILE A 378 -9.43 -6.25 -12.35
CA ILE A 378 -8.51 -5.66 -13.32
C ILE A 378 -7.12 -5.55 -12.66
N THR A 379 -6.15 -6.25 -13.21
CA THR A 379 -4.86 -6.49 -12.58
C THR A 379 -3.77 -5.54 -13.11
N TYR A 380 -3.97 -4.21 -12.96
CA TYR A 380 -2.94 -3.23 -13.29
C TYR A 380 -1.67 -3.46 -12.48
N LEU A 381 -0.52 -3.56 -13.14
CA LEU A 381 0.76 -3.89 -12.51
C LEU A 381 1.14 -2.90 -11.40
N TYR A 382 0.90 -1.60 -11.62
CA TYR A 382 1.24 -0.57 -10.64
C TYR A 382 0.52 -0.73 -9.28
N LEU A 383 -0.61 -1.42 -9.23
CA LEU A 383 -1.34 -1.69 -7.99
C LEU A 383 -0.56 -2.63 -7.05
N PHE A 384 0.22 -3.54 -7.60
CA PHE A 384 0.94 -4.56 -6.81
C PHE A 384 2.13 -4.00 -6.03
N TYR A 385 2.57 -2.77 -6.32
CA TYR A 385 3.64 -2.15 -5.52
C TYR A 385 3.18 -1.74 -4.12
N THR A 386 1.89 -1.50 -3.88
CA THR A 386 1.35 -1.24 -2.53
C THR A 386 1.67 -2.38 -1.55
N PRO A 387 1.31 -3.65 -1.78
CA PRO A 387 1.68 -4.75 -0.89
C PRO A 387 3.20 -4.98 -0.84
N VAL A 388 3.96 -4.66 -1.88
CA VAL A 388 5.42 -4.76 -1.87
C VAL A 388 6.03 -3.77 -0.87
N PHE A 389 5.63 -2.50 -0.89
CA PHE A 389 6.10 -1.50 0.08
C PHE A 389 5.72 -1.88 1.51
N VAL A 390 4.50 -2.35 1.74
CA VAL A 390 4.06 -2.86 3.06
C VAL A 390 4.96 -4.00 3.53
N SER A 391 5.26 -4.96 2.66
CA SER A 391 6.14 -6.10 2.97
C SER A 391 7.58 -5.66 3.28
N LEU A 392 8.12 -4.68 2.56
CA LEU A 392 9.46 -4.14 2.81
C LEU A 392 9.52 -3.40 4.15
N ILE A 393 8.48 -2.64 4.52
CA ILE A 393 8.39 -2.00 5.83
C ILE A 393 8.35 -3.06 6.94
N ILE A 394 7.47 -4.04 6.81
CA ILE A 394 7.39 -5.15 7.76
C ILE A 394 8.76 -5.84 7.91
N ALA A 395 9.46 -6.11 6.80
CA ALA A 395 10.78 -6.73 6.83
C ALA A 395 11.81 -5.86 7.56
N GLY A 396 11.91 -4.57 7.23
CA GLY A 396 12.84 -3.63 7.85
C GLY A 396 12.62 -3.50 9.36
N TRP A 397 11.37 -3.32 9.79
CA TRP A 397 11.04 -3.20 11.20
C TRP A 397 11.16 -4.52 11.97
N SER A 398 10.93 -5.68 11.33
CA SER A 398 11.11 -7.00 11.94
C SER A 398 12.60 -7.30 12.20
N VAL A 399 13.47 -6.89 11.29
CA VAL A 399 14.93 -7.02 11.47
C VAL A 399 15.41 -6.23 12.69
N TYR A 400 14.87 -5.03 12.89
CA TYR A 400 15.18 -4.19 14.04
C TYR A 400 14.64 -4.79 15.36
N GLY A 401 13.35 -5.11 15.44
CA GLY A 401 12.68 -5.54 16.67
C GLY A 401 13.33 -6.77 17.32
N ARG A 402 13.93 -7.66 16.55
CA ARG A 402 14.64 -8.84 17.08
C ARG A 402 16.01 -8.52 17.69
N GLN A 403 16.60 -7.39 17.35
CA GLN A 403 17.92 -6.98 17.83
C GLN A 403 17.86 -6.40 19.26
N MET A 404 16.67 -6.06 19.74
CA MET A 404 16.46 -5.65 21.13
C MET A 404 16.41 -6.90 22.00
N LYS A 405 17.29 -6.99 23.01
CA LYS A 405 17.14 -8.01 24.06
C LYS A 405 15.77 -7.83 24.72
N PRO A 406 15.02 -8.90 25.01
CA PRO A 406 13.84 -8.77 25.85
C PRO A 406 14.30 -8.06 27.12
N LEU A 407 13.70 -6.90 27.41
CA LEU A 407 13.82 -6.30 28.72
C LEU A 407 13.50 -7.39 29.72
N ALA A 408 14.49 -7.73 30.57
CA ALA A 408 14.32 -8.67 31.65
C ALA A 408 12.99 -8.32 32.33
N SER A 409 12.16 -9.35 32.49
CA SER A 409 10.86 -9.29 33.14
C SER A 409 10.86 -8.22 34.23
N ILE A 410 10.18 -7.11 33.97
CA ILE A 410 9.83 -6.19 35.04
C ILE A 410 9.01 -7.04 35.98
N ASN A 411 9.61 -7.32 37.15
CA ASN A 411 9.00 -8.03 38.26
C ASN A 411 7.58 -7.56 38.41
N THR A 412 6.62 -8.42 38.11
CA THR A 412 5.26 -8.33 38.61
C THR A 412 5.29 -8.67 40.09
N SER A 413 5.76 -7.73 40.87
CA SER A 413 5.60 -7.70 42.33
C SER A 413 5.19 -6.29 42.70
N GLN A 414 3.91 -6.01 42.48
CA GLN A 414 3.09 -5.18 43.37
C GLN A 414 1.62 -5.38 42.99
#